data_9a5d7cac7e1be6af4b0a27f7d0671058
#
_entry.id   9a5d7cac7e1be6af4b0a27f7d0671058
#
_cell.length_a   1.000
_cell.length_b   1.000
_cell.length_c   1.000
_cell.angle_alpha   90.00
_cell.angle_beta   90.00
_cell.angle_gamma   90.00
#
_symmetry.space_group_name_H-M   'P 1'
#
loop_
_entity.id
_entity.type
_entity.pdbx_description
1 polymer ?
#
loop_
_entity_poly.entity_id
_entity_poly.type
_entity_poly.pdbx_seq_one_letter_code
_entity_poly.pdbx_strand_id
1 'polypeptide(L)'
;MAMADITIYGAGIFGLSIAWTCAKRGARVQIIDPNGAGSGSSGGVVGALAPHTPENWNDKKQFQFESLIMAQSFWQSVEQAGGKSAGYARSGRLQPLSDARALDLARTRSENAKALWQGLAQLDIIDAADRGDWAPKSKMGLLVHDTLSGRMHPRMACAALVAALQSKGCRVMDQGTPQGIILEATGWQGLLQLATDMNEPVGNGVKGQGAVLDFTAAPDAPQLFADALHIIPHANGTIALGSTSEREFDDPYSTDTQLDDVIERAKTAFPILQDAPVIERWAGVRPRAKSRAPMIGHHPLRKGAFIANGGFKIGFGMAPKIAEVMADLILEGRDRIPEGFRPEASLR
;
A
#
# COMPACT_ATOMS: atom_id res chain seq x y z
N MET A 1 -17.37 -1.29 -31.29
CA MET A 1 -16.43 -0.61 -30.37
C MET A 1 -15.00 -0.99 -30.75
N ALA A 2 -14.05 -0.08 -30.62
CA ALA A 2 -12.64 -0.42 -30.86
C ALA A 2 -12.15 -1.43 -29.79
N MET A 3 -11.37 -2.42 -30.21
CA MET A 3 -10.82 -3.45 -29.31
C MET A 3 -9.91 -2.82 -28.24
N ALA A 4 -9.91 -3.38 -27.02
CA ALA A 4 -8.95 -2.98 -26.00
C ALA A 4 -7.53 -3.46 -26.35
N ASP A 5 -6.53 -2.63 -26.01
CA ASP A 5 -5.12 -2.98 -26.20
C ASP A 5 -4.63 -3.87 -25.04
N ILE A 6 -5.24 -3.69 -23.86
CA ILE A 6 -4.87 -4.40 -22.63
C ILE A 6 -6.14 -4.78 -21.85
N THR A 7 -6.22 -6.02 -21.39
CA THR A 7 -7.19 -6.46 -20.39
C THR A 7 -6.50 -6.73 -19.07
N ILE A 8 -6.98 -6.10 -18.01
CA ILE A 8 -6.46 -6.26 -16.65
C ILE A 8 -7.50 -7.02 -15.81
N TYR A 9 -7.11 -8.17 -15.28
CA TYR A 9 -7.89 -8.92 -14.30
C TYR A 9 -7.51 -8.49 -12.89
N GLY A 10 -8.50 -8.01 -12.12
CA GLY A 10 -8.36 -7.49 -10.77
C GLY A 10 -8.30 -5.96 -10.71
N ALA A 11 -9.26 -5.38 -10.00
CA ALA A 11 -9.41 -3.94 -9.76
C ALA A 11 -8.96 -3.54 -8.34
N GLY A 12 -7.91 -4.19 -7.82
CA GLY A 12 -7.16 -3.74 -6.65
C GLY A 12 -6.17 -2.63 -7.00
N ILE A 13 -5.39 -2.18 -6.00
CA ILE A 13 -4.48 -1.03 -6.17
C ILE A 13 -3.47 -1.23 -7.32
N PHE A 14 -2.92 -2.44 -7.53
CA PHE A 14 -1.98 -2.67 -8.62
C PHE A 14 -2.68 -2.61 -9.98
N GLY A 15 -3.79 -3.34 -10.13
CA GLY A 15 -4.55 -3.34 -11.39
C GLY A 15 -5.02 -1.94 -11.77
N LEU A 16 -5.63 -1.20 -10.84
CA LEU A 16 -6.11 0.16 -11.09
C LEU A 16 -4.98 1.15 -11.41
N SER A 17 -3.84 1.08 -10.69
CA SER A 17 -2.72 1.99 -10.92
C SER A 17 -2.02 1.72 -12.26
N ILE A 18 -1.86 0.46 -12.65
CA ILE A 18 -1.30 0.09 -13.96
C ILE A 18 -2.28 0.50 -15.06
N ALA A 19 -3.58 0.22 -14.88
CA ALA A 19 -4.63 0.66 -15.82
C ALA A 19 -4.59 2.17 -16.06
N TRP A 20 -4.52 2.96 -14.97
CA TRP A 20 -4.42 4.42 -15.05
C TRP A 20 -3.18 4.87 -15.82
N THR A 21 -2.02 4.29 -15.51
CA THR A 21 -0.76 4.68 -16.17
C THR A 21 -0.76 4.32 -17.65
N CYS A 22 -1.28 3.16 -18.03
CA CYS A 22 -1.44 2.76 -19.42
C CYS A 22 -2.45 3.66 -20.16
N ALA A 23 -3.61 3.92 -19.57
CA ALA A 23 -4.63 4.78 -20.17
C ALA A 23 -4.17 6.24 -20.31
N LYS A 24 -3.40 6.76 -19.34
CA LYS A 24 -2.75 8.08 -19.42
C LYS A 24 -1.76 8.17 -20.57
N ARG A 25 -1.13 7.06 -20.96
CA ARG A 25 -0.23 6.96 -22.12
C ARG A 25 -0.94 6.65 -23.43
N GLY A 26 -2.27 6.64 -23.44
CA GLY A 26 -3.10 6.50 -24.65
C GLY A 26 -3.56 5.07 -24.97
N ALA A 27 -3.23 4.07 -24.14
CA ALA A 27 -3.73 2.71 -24.33
C ALA A 27 -5.22 2.59 -23.98
N ARG A 28 -5.96 1.78 -24.73
CA ARG A 28 -7.34 1.40 -24.44
C ARG A 28 -7.33 0.24 -23.45
N VAL A 29 -7.79 0.48 -22.24
CA VAL A 29 -7.72 -0.49 -21.14
C VAL A 29 -9.11 -0.99 -20.79
N GLN A 30 -9.26 -2.32 -20.69
CA GLN A 30 -10.41 -3.02 -20.13
C GLN A 30 -10.01 -3.58 -18.76
N ILE A 31 -10.87 -3.42 -17.75
CA ILE A 31 -10.62 -3.94 -16.40
C ILE A 31 -11.76 -4.87 -16.04
N ILE A 32 -11.44 -6.09 -15.61
CA ILE A 32 -12.42 -7.11 -15.21
C ILE A 32 -12.14 -7.51 -13.77
N ASP A 33 -13.14 -7.31 -12.90
CA ASP A 33 -13.13 -7.78 -11.52
C ASP A 33 -14.55 -8.13 -11.10
N PRO A 34 -14.87 -9.43 -10.89
CA PRO A 34 -16.21 -9.89 -10.53
C PRO A 34 -16.77 -9.30 -9.24
N ASN A 35 -15.87 -8.87 -8.34
CA ASN A 35 -16.25 -8.33 -7.04
C ASN A 35 -16.21 -6.79 -6.99
N GLY A 36 -15.80 -6.14 -8.09
CA GLY A 36 -15.69 -4.70 -8.22
C GLY A 36 -14.39 -4.11 -7.67
N ALA A 37 -14.24 -2.81 -7.89
CA ALA A 37 -13.02 -2.10 -7.56
C ALA A 37 -12.76 -2.05 -6.03
N GLY A 38 -11.56 -2.42 -5.61
CA GLY A 38 -11.13 -2.37 -4.22
C GLY A 38 -11.77 -3.44 -3.32
N SER A 39 -12.45 -4.44 -3.85
CA SER A 39 -13.17 -5.48 -3.08
C SER A 39 -12.26 -6.37 -2.23
N GLY A 40 -10.99 -6.53 -2.62
CA GLY A 40 -10.01 -7.31 -1.88
C GLY A 40 -9.28 -6.50 -0.79
N SER A 41 -8.02 -6.81 -0.54
CA SER A 41 -7.18 -6.13 0.47
C SER A 41 -7.02 -4.61 0.23
N SER A 42 -7.28 -4.13 -0.98
CA SER A 42 -7.25 -2.71 -1.31
C SER A 42 -8.46 -1.92 -0.78
N GLY A 43 -9.52 -2.59 -0.33
CA GLY A 43 -10.66 -1.98 0.37
C GLY A 43 -10.48 -1.88 1.88
N GLY A 44 -9.26 -2.12 2.38
CA GLY A 44 -8.92 -2.00 3.79
C GLY A 44 -9.03 -0.59 4.34
N VAL A 45 -8.88 -0.49 5.67
CA VAL A 45 -9.03 0.78 6.37
C VAL A 45 -7.68 1.45 6.68
N VAL A 46 -6.58 0.68 6.78
CA VAL A 46 -5.26 1.22 7.15
C VAL A 46 -4.49 1.63 5.91
N GLY A 47 -4.26 2.92 5.74
CA GLY A 47 -3.58 3.51 4.59
C GLY A 47 -2.20 4.07 4.90
N ALA A 48 -1.36 3.27 5.57
CA ALA A 48 0.01 3.65 5.90
C ALA A 48 0.94 3.51 4.68
N LEU A 49 1.52 4.61 4.23
CA LEU A 49 2.61 4.64 3.27
C LEU A 49 3.91 4.97 4.01
N ALA A 50 4.60 3.91 4.46
CA ALA A 50 5.78 4.05 5.30
C ALA A 50 7.02 3.47 4.60
N PRO A 51 8.16 4.17 4.58
CA PRO A 51 9.40 3.68 3.98
C PRO A 51 9.98 2.51 4.76
N HIS A 52 10.73 1.66 4.08
CA HIS A 52 11.71 0.80 4.74
C HIS A 52 12.78 1.67 5.42
N THR A 53 13.31 1.17 6.53
CA THR A 53 14.37 1.87 7.27
C THR A 53 15.60 2.10 6.40
N PRO A 54 16.28 3.27 6.52
CA PRO A 54 17.49 3.61 5.76
C PRO A 54 18.72 2.92 6.33
N GLU A 55 18.73 1.60 6.26
CA GLU A 55 19.82 0.69 6.65
C GLU A 55 19.79 -0.54 5.78
N ASN A 56 20.91 -1.24 5.58
CA ASN A 56 20.99 -2.43 4.72
C ASN A 56 20.29 -2.18 3.38
N TRP A 57 20.68 -1.10 2.68
CA TRP A 57 20.02 -0.65 1.46
C TRP A 57 20.12 -1.66 0.35
N ASN A 58 19.05 -1.84 -0.40
CA ASN A 58 18.95 -2.78 -1.50
C ASN A 58 17.90 -2.32 -2.52
N ASP A 59 17.77 -3.01 -3.65
CA ASP A 59 16.88 -2.65 -4.75
C ASP A 59 15.41 -2.51 -4.31
N LYS A 60 14.94 -3.34 -3.38
CA LYS A 60 13.56 -3.25 -2.87
C LYS A 60 13.33 -1.95 -2.10
N LYS A 61 14.28 -1.55 -1.28
CA LYS A 61 14.21 -0.29 -0.51
C LYS A 61 14.33 0.92 -1.43
N GLN A 62 15.22 0.85 -2.42
CA GLN A 62 15.38 1.87 -3.44
C GLN A 62 14.09 2.04 -4.25
N PHE A 63 13.52 0.95 -4.73
CA PHE A 63 12.27 0.97 -5.50
C PHE A 63 11.10 1.55 -4.68
N GLN A 64 10.99 1.20 -3.40
CA GLN A 64 9.96 1.76 -2.53
C GLN A 64 10.19 3.26 -2.28
N PHE A 65 11.42 3.68 -2.04
CA PHE A 65 11.76 5.08 -1.88
C PHE A 65 11.34 5.91 -3.09
N GLU A 66 11.72 5.48 -4.30
CA GLU A 66 11.33 6.12 -5.55
C GLU A 66 9.80 6.18 -5.70
N SER A 67 9.10 5.10 -5.35
CA SER A 67 7.65 5.05 -5.40
C SER A 67 6.98 6.04 -4.43
N LEU A 68 7.51 6.19 -3.22
CA LEU A 68 7.00 7.14 -2.24
C LEU A 68 7.27 8.60 -2.65
N ILE A 69 8.41 8.88 -3.29
CA ILE A 69 8.69 10.20 -3.86
C ILE A 69 7.75 10.51 -5.03
N MET A 70 7.44 9.54 -5.88
CA MET A 70 6.49 9.68 -6.99
C MET A 70 5.04 9.84 -6.53
N ALA A 71 4.70 9.39 -5.33
CA ALA A 71 3.31 9.27 -4.88
C ALA A 71 2.54 10.60 -4.96
N GLN A 72 3.16 11.72 -4.63
CA GLN A 72 2.50 13.02 -4.66
C GLN A 72 2.02 13.40 -6.06
N SER A 73 2.91 13.36 -7.05
CA SER A 73 2.57 13.70 -8.44
C SER A 73 1.63 12.67 -9.07
N PHE A 74 1.78 11.39 -8.70
CA PHE A 74 0.90 10.33 -9.15
C PHE A 74 -0.54 10.58 -8.70
N TRP A 75 -0.77 10.74 -7.39
CA TRP A 75 -2.11 10.95 -6.83
C TRP A 75 -2.72 12.27 -7.27
N GLN A 76 -1.92 13.34 -7.35
CA GLN A 76 -2.39 14.60 -7.90
C GLN A 76 -2.91 14.44 -9.34
N SER A 77 -2.22 13.66 -10.18
CA SER A 77 -2.67 13.41 -11.55
C SER A 77 -3.97 12.60 -11.62
N VAL A 78 -4.16 11.65 -10.68
CA VAL A 78 -5.39 10.86 -10.54
C VAL A 78 -6.56 11.76 -10.13
N GLU A 79 -6.36 12.57 -9.08
CA GLU A 79 -7.38 13.48 -8.54
C GLU A 79 -7.80 14.54 -9.57
N GLN A 80 -6.86 15.13 -10.29
CA GLN A 80 -7.13 16.10 -11.36
C GLN A 80 -7.95 15.48 -12.49
N ALA A 81 -7.68 14.26 -12.88
CA ALA A 81 -8.40 13.60 -13.96
C ALA A 81 -9.79 13.12 -13.56
N GLY A 82 -9.95 12.61 -12.34
CA GLY A 82 -11.18 11.99 -11.87
C GLY A 82 -12.08 12.89 -11.01
N GLY A 83 -11.58 14.04 -10.56
CA GLY A 83 -12.30 14.97 -9.69
C GLY A 83 -12.64 14.41 -8.30
N LYS A 84 -11.99 13.31 -7.87
CA LYS A 84 -12.17 12.70 -6.55
C LYS A 84 -10.86 12.64 -5.80
N SER A 85 -10.89 12.96 -4.50
CA SER A 85 -9.73 12.85 -3.64
C SER A 85 -9.38 11.39 -3.34
N ALA A 86 -8.08 11.07 -3.37
CA ALA A 86 -7.52 9.80 -2.90
C ALA A 86 -7.31 9.78 -1.37
N GLY A 87 -7.47 10.92 -0.69
CA GLY A 87 -7.13 11.08 0.72
C GLY A 87 -5.63 10.99 1.00
N TYR A 88 -4.79 11.16 -0.02
CA TYR A 88 -3.34 11.14 0.10
C TYR A 88 -2.79 12.42 0.71
N ALA A 89 -1.85 12.27 1.64
CA ALA A 89 -0.99 13.36 2.10
C ALA A 89 0.37 12.80 2.54
N ARG A 90 1.45 13.51 2.20
CA ARG A 90 2.79 13.24 2.70
C ARG A 90 2.99 14.02 4.00
N SER A 91 2.36 13.54 5.09
CA SER A 91 2.33 14.20 6.41
C SER A 91 3.43 13.71 7.37
N GLY A 92 4.24 12.75 6.95
CA GLY A 92 5.27 12.16 7.81
C GLY A 92 4.73 11.10 8.78
N ARG A 93 5.64 10.62 9.64
CA ARG A 93 5.33 9.60 10.65
C ARG A 93 6.11 9.87 11.94
N LEU A 94 5.47 9.64 13.08
CA LEU A 94 6.09 9.64 14.40
C LEU A 94 6.20 8.22 14.94
N GLN A 95 7.36 7.91 15.56
CA GLN A 95 7.61 6.65 16.26
C GLN A 95 8.24 6.95 17.63
N PRO A 96 7.70 6.41 18.75
CA PRO A 96 8.28 6.59 20.05
C PRO A 96 9.57 5.79 20.21
N LEU A 97 10.56 6.36 20.92
CA LEU A 97 11.77 5.67 21.30
C LEU A 97 11.61 5.02 22.68
N SER A 98 12.00 3.74 22.78
CA SER A 98 11.79 2.91 23.97
C SER A 98 12.95 2.96 24.95
N ASP A 99 14.20 3.08 24.45
CA ASP A 99 15.43 2.92 25.20
C ASP A 99 16.65 3.51 24.46
N ALA A 100 17.82 3.52 25.12
CA ALA A 100 19.06 4.04 24.57
C ALA A 100 19.50 3.33 23.28
N ARG A 101 19.26 2.01 23.15
CA ARG A 101 19.61 1.25 21.95
C ARG A 101 18.75 1.69 20.76
N ALA A 102 17.45 1.92 20.99
CA ALA A 102 16.55 2.45 19.96
C ALA A 102 16.98 3.86 19.54
N LEU A 103 17.44 4.69 20.46
CA LEU A 103 17.98 6.02 20.18
C LEU A 103 19.24 5.95 19.32
N ASP A 104 20.21 5.11 19.64
CA ASP A 104 21.46 4.98 18.87
C ASP A 104 21.17 4.46 17.45
N LEU A 105 20.24 3.52 17.31
CA LEU A 105 19.79 3.05 16.01
C LEU A 105 19.08 4.16 15.21
N ALA A 106 18.28 4.99 15.88
CA ALA A 106 17.61 6.12 15.23
C ALA A 106 18.63 7.16 14.74
N ARG A 107 19.68 7.45 15.51
CA ARG A 107 20.80 8.34 15.09
C ARG A 107 21.50 7.80 13.83
N THR A 108 21.85 6.52 13.83
CA THR A 108 22.46 5.86 12.67
C THR A 108 21.55 5.94 11.43
N ARG A 109 20.25 5.71 11.60
CA ARG A 109 19.29 5.82 10.51
C ARG A 109 19.09 7.25 10.02
N SER A 110 19.14 8.23 10.91
CA SER A 110 19.10 9.65 10.56
C SER A 110 20.28 10.03 9.66
N GLU A 111 21.50 9.65 10.03
CA GLU A 111 22.68 9.88 9.20
C GLU A 111 22.60 9.17 7.84
N ASN A 112 22.19 7.90 7.83
CA ASN A 112 22.02 7.15 6.59
C ASN A 112 20.95 7.77 5.67
N ALA A 113 19.86 8.29 6.24
CA ALA A 113 18.79 8.91 5.48
C ALA A 113 19.27 10.11 4.66
N LYS A 114 20.21 10.89 5.15
CA LYS A 114 20.79 12.04 4.42
C LYS A 114 21.33 11.64 3.04
N ALA A 115 22.06 10.52 2.97
CA ALA A 115 22.61 10.00 1.72
C ALA A 115 21.57 9.20 0.92
N LEU A 116 20.90 8.25 1.57
CA LEU A 116 20.02 7.29 0.91
C LEU A 116 18.72 7.92 0.39
N TRP A 117 18.20 8.93 1.07
CA TRP A 117 17.00 9.67 0.65
C TRP A 117 17.35 10.96 -0.14
N GLN A 118 18.63 11.18 -0.46
CA GLN A 118 19.10 12.19 -1.42
C GLN A 118 18.61 13.62 -1.12
N GLY A 119 18.36 13.95 0.15
CA GLY A 119 17.79 15.25 0.55
C GLY A 119 16.30 15.44 0.24
N LEU A 120 15.64 14.44 -0.36
CA LEU A 120 14.20 14.49 -0.72
C LEU A 120 13.27 14.22 0.48
N ALA A 121 13.83 13.74 1.58
CA ALA A 121 13.15 13.49 2.85
C ALA A 121 14.17 13.52 4.01
N GLN A 122 13.63 13.64 5.23
CA GLN A 122 14.42 13.68 6.47
C GLN A 122 13.93 12.62 7.45
N LEU A 123 14.83 12.16 8.31
CA LEU A 123 14.54 11.33 9.46
C LEU A 123 15.25 11.95 10.66
N ASP A 124 14.47 12.55 11.57
CA ASP A 124 14.97 13.31 12.69
C ASP A 124 14.55 12.70 14.03
N ILE A 125 15.31 13.01 15.08
CA ILE A 125 14.94 12.71 16.46
C ILE A 125 14.46 14.04 17.07
N ILE A 126 13.26 14.03 17.60
CA ILE A 126 12.58 15.22 18.14
C ILE A 126 12.05 14.94 19.55
N ASP A 127 11.82 16.00 20.33
CA ASP A 127 11.14 15.87 21.60
C ASP A 127 9.65 15.57 21.42
N ALA A 128 9.13 14.65 22.23
CA ALA A 128 7.70 14.34 22.21
C ALA A 128 6.85 15.54 22.62
N ALA A 129 7.37 16.39 23.51
CA ALA A 129 6.70 17.60 23.96
C ALA A 129 6.38 18.58 22.82
N ASP A 130 7.20 18.60 21.75
CA ASP A 130 7.00 19.46 20.58
C ASP A 130 5.76 19.07 19.75
N ARG A 131 5.15 17.93 20.03
CA ARG A 131 3.96 17.42 19.33
C ARG A 131 2.69 17.48 20.17
N GLY A 132 2.79 17.98 21.42
CA GLY A 132 1.64 18.13 22.32
C GLY A 132 0.83 16.85 22.46
N ASP A 133 -0.48 16.96 22.37
CA ASP A 133 -1.39 15.81 22.50
C ASP A 133 -1.29 14.82 21.31
N TRP A 134 -0.65 15.21 20.20
CA TRP A 134 -0.41 14.31 19.05
C TRP A 134 0.88 13.48 19.18
N ALA A 135 1.51 13.47 20.35
CA ALA A 135 2.66 12.62 20.64
C ALA A 135 2.22 11.24 21.15
N PRO A 136 2.66 10.12 20.51
CA PRO A 136 2.49 8.80 21.12
C PRO A 136 3.33 8.70 22.39
N LYS A 137 2.90 7.90 23.36
CA LYS A 137 3.67 7.66 24.59
C LYS A 137 5.10 7.20 24.27
N SER A 138 6.10 7.93 24.78
CA SER A 138 7.50 7.58 24.64
C SER A 138 8.14 7.44 26.01
N LYS A 139 8.84 6.33 26.26
CA LYS A 139 9.59 6.12 27.52
C LYS A 139 10.77 7.06 27.66
N MET A 140 11.33 7.52 26.56
CA MET A 140 12.47 8.43 26.55
C MET A 140 12.08 9.91 26.39
N GLY A 141 10.80 10.23 26.20
CA GLY A 141 10.36 11.56 25.81
C GLY A 141 10.79 11.96 24.39
N LEU A 142 11.35 11.05 23.60
CA LEU A 142 11.87 11.29 22.26
C LEU A 142 11.09 10.49 21.22
N LEU A 143 10.96 11.07 20.03
CA LEU A 143 10.31 10.47 18.87
C LEU A 143 11.27 10.46 17.66
N VAL A 144 11.13 9.46 16.81
CA VAL A 144 11.63 9.54 15.43
C VAL A 144 10.52 10.17 14.59
N HIS A 145 10.87 11.20 13.82
CA HIS A 145 10.02 11.82 12.82
C HIS A 145 10.62 11.60 11.43
N ASP A 146 9.92 10.90 10.54
CA ASP A 146 10.30 10.85 9.12
C ASP A 146 9.32 11.66 8.29
N THR A 147 9.84 12.40 7.31
CA THR A 147 9.05 13.23 6.39
C THR A 147 8.74 12.53 5.05
N LEU A 148 9.18 11.26 4.89
CA LEU A 148 8.93 10.47 3.68
C LEU A 148 7.59 9.73 3.73
N SER A 149 7.16 9.35 4.93
CA SER A 149 5.89 8.68 5.14
C SER A 149 4.70 9.53 4.70
N GLY A 150 3.73 8.87 4.11
CA GLY A 150 2.46 9.47 3.73
C GLY A 150 1.29 8.66 4.28
N ARG A 151 0.14 9.27 4.32
CA ARG A 151 -1.14 8.62 4.61
C ARG A 151 -2.03 8.60 3.39
N MET A 152 -2.95 7.69 3.38
CA MET A 152 -3.99 7.63 2.36
C MET A 152 -5.23 6.92 2.90
N HIS A 153 -6.39 7.20 2.30
CA HIS A 153 -7.59 6.42 2.56
C HIS A 153 -7.74 5.37 1.44
N PRO A 154 -7.53 4.07 1.70
CA PRO A 154 -7.46 3.05 0.64
C PRO A 154 -8.67 3.02 -0.29
N ARG A 155 -9.89 3.11 0.27
CA ARG A 155 -11.14 3.11 -0.52
C ARG A 155 -11.30 4.37 -1.35
N MET A 156 -10.96 5.55 -0.80
CA MET A 156 -10.97 6.80 -1.56
C MET A 156 -9.97 6.75 -2.72
N ALA A 157 -8.80 6.18 -2.49
CA ALA A 157 -7.77 6.00 -3.52
C ALA A 157 -8.25 5.10 -4.67
N CYS A 158 -8.88 3.95 -4.35
CA CYS A 158 -9.49 3.11 -5.38
C CYS A 158 -10.61 3.84 -6.13
N ALA A 159 -11.48 4.57 -5.43
CA ALA A 159 -12.56 5.34 -6.03
C ALA A 159 -12.04 6.49 -6.91
N ALA A 160 -10.94 7.15 -6.51
CA ALA A 160 -10.29 8.18 -7.31
C ALA A 160 -9.69 7.62 -8.61
N LEU A 161 -9.01 6.47 -8.53
CA LEU A 161 -8.48 5.76 -9.70
C LEU A 161 -9.60 5.34 -10.66
N VAL A 162 -10.71 4.81 -10.14
CA VAL A 162 -11.88 4.46 -10.98
C VAL A 162 -12.43 5.70 -11.68
N ALA A 163 -12.59 6.82 -10.97
CA ALA A 163 -13.07 8.08 -11.57
C ALA A 163 -12.10 8.62 -12.64
N ALA A 164 -10.79 8.56 -12.37
CA ALA A 164 -9.77 8.94 -13.35
C ALA A 164 -9.80 8.05 -14.60
N LEU A 165 -9.97 6.74 -14.43
CA LEU A 165 -10.12 5.80 -15.53
C LEU A 165 -11.40 6.05 -16.35
N GLN A 166 -12.51 6.35 -15.68
CA GLN A 166 -13.77 6.72 -16.33
C GLN A 166 -13.63 7.98 -17.19
N SER A 167 -12.84 8.98 -16.77
CA SER A 167 -12.55 10.15 -17.59
C SER A 167 -11.78 9.82 -18.89
N LYS A 168 -11.13 8.66 -18.95
CA LYS A 168 -10.46 8.11 -20.13
C LYS A 168 -11.32 7.09 -20.90
N GLY A 169 -12.60 6.92 -20.54
CA GLY A 169 -13.51 5.94 -21.16
C GLY A 169 -13.29 4.50 -20.69
N CYS A 170 -12.42 4.26 -19.71
CA CYS A 170 -12.21 2.93 -19.13
C CYS A 170 -13.20 2.65 -18.02
N ARG A 171 -13.68 1.40 -17.94
CA ARG A 171 -14.64 0.97 -16.90
C ARG A 171 -14.17 -0.33 -16.25
N VAL A 172 -14.49 -0.48 -14.98
CA VAL A 172 -14.39 -1.76 -14.29
C VAL A 172 -15.69 -2.51 -14.56
N MET A 173 -15.57 -3.74 -15.05
CA MET A 173 -16.68 -4.63 -15.39
C MET A 173 -16.61 -5.87 -14.51
N ASP A 174 -17.74 -6.47 -14.21
CA ASP A 174 -17.85 -7.75 -13.49
C ASP A 174 -17.41 -8.94 -14.35
N GLN A 175 -17.65 -8.86 -15.65
CA GLN A 175 -17.30 -9.88 -16.64
C GLN A 175 -17.01 -9.26 -18.02
N GLY A 176 -16.33 -10.01 -18.86
CA GLY A 176 -16.02 -9.58 -20.23
C GLY A 176 -15.09 -10.54 -20.95
N THR A 177 -15.13 -10.52 -22.28
CA THR A 177 -14.16 -11.25 -23.10
C THR A 177 -12.84 -10.50 -23.12
N PRO A 178 -11.72 -11.15 -22.75
CA PRO A 178 -10.40 -10.50 -22.74
C PRO A 178 -9.99 -10.10 -24.18
N GLN A 179 -9.34 -8.95 -24.28
CA GLN A 179 -8.84 -8.39 -25.55
C GLN A 179 -7.40 -7.90 -25.35
N GLY A 180 -6.59 -8.03 -26.38
CA GLY A 180 -5.20 -7.54 -26.37
C GLY A 180 -4.31 -8.28 -25.37
N ILE A 181 -3.39 -7.56 -24.76
CA ILE A 181 -2.45 -8.07 -23.77
C ILE A 181 -3.16 -8.33 -22.46
N ILE A 182 -2.84 -9.44 -21.79
CA ILE A 182 -3.43 -9.82 -20.49
C ILE A 182 -2.49 -9.43 -19.36
N LEU A 183 -3.00 -8.74 -18.34
CA LEU A 183 -2.34 -8.54 -17.05
C LEU A 183 -3.19 -9.12 -15.91
N GLU A 184 -2.58 -9.91 -15.04
CA GLU A 184 -3.22 -10.46 -13.85
C GLU A 184 -2.77 -9.75 -12.57
N ALA A 185 -3.74 -9.13 -11.88
CA ALA A 185 -3.56 -8.43 -10.60
C ALA A 185 -4.60 -8.92 -9.57
N THR A 186 -4.81 -10.23 -9.52
CA THR A 186 -5.95 -10.93 -8.92
C THR A 186 -5.83 -11.22 -7.41
N GLY A 187 -4.86 -10.59 -6.74
CA GLY A 187 -4.72 -10.64 -5.29
C GLY A 187 -4.35 -12.05 -4.77
N TRP A 188 -4.76 -12.36 -3.53
CA TRP A 188 -4.31 -13.60 -2.87
C TRP A 188 -4.91 -14.85 -3.50
N GLN A 189 -6.14 -14.79 -4.00
CA GLN A 189 -6.76 -15.90 -4.74
C GLN A 189 -5.95 -16.23 -5.99
N GLY A 190 -5.48 -15.20 -6.72
CA GLY A 190 -4.63 -15.39 -7.89
C GLY A 190 -3.27 -15.98 -7.56
N LEU A 191 -2.68 -15.68 -6.38
CA LEU A 191 -1.45 -16.37 -5.94
C LEU A 191 -1.69 -17.84 -5.63
N LEU A 192 -2.83 -18.18 -5.02
CA LEU A 192 -3.18 -19.58 -4.75
C LEU A 192 -3.46 -20.35 -6.06
N GLN A 193 -4.18 -19.73 -7.00
CA GLN A 193 -4.41 -20.34 -8.31
C GLN A 193 -3.09 -20.58 -9.05
N LEU A 194 -2.21 -19.58 -9.08
CA LEU A 194 -0.89 -19.73 -9.70
C LEU A 194 -0.06 -20.84 -9.04
N ALA A 195 -0.10 -20.95 -7.70
CA ALA A 195 0.57 -22.04 -6.98
C ALA A 195 0.02 -23.41 -7.36
N THR A 196 -1.31 -23.53 -7.55
CA THR A 196 -1.96 -24.75 -8.02
C THR A 196 -1.53 -25.08 -9.45
N ASP A 197 -1.58 -24.12 -10.36
CA ASP A 197 -1.23 -24.30 -11.78
C ASP A 197 0.25 -24.69 -11.97
N MET A 198 1.13 -24.20 -11.07
CA MET A 198 2.57 -24.51 -11.08
C MET A 198 2.93 -25.75 -10.28
N ASN A 199 2.00 -26.28 -9.49
CA ASN A 199 2.27 -27.33 -8.48
C ASN A 199 3.44 -26.95 -7.54
N GLU A 200 3.56 -25.66 -7.22
CA GLU A 200 4.63 -25.11 -6.36
C GLU A 200 4.11 -23.87 -5.59
N PRO A 201 4.44 -23.69 -4.29
CA PRO A 201 4.02 -22.52 -3.54
C PRO A 201 4.76 -21.26 -4.02
N VAL A 202 4.04 -20.29 -4.55
CA VAL A 202 4.56 -19.01 -5.03
C VAL A 202 4.24 -17.84 -4.09
N GLY A 203 3.31 -18.06 -3.17
CA GLY A 203 2.86 -17.09 -2.18
C GLY A 203 1.63 -17.58 -1.44
N ASN A 204 1.10 -16.76 -0.54
CA ASN A 204 -0.07 -17.05 0.26
C ASN A 204 -0.91 -15.81 0.59
N GLY A 205 -2.07 -16.03 1.18
CA GLY A 205 -2.87 -15.01 1.83
C GLY A 205 -2.41 -14.80 3.28
N VAL A 206 -2.40 -13.57 3.74
CA VAL A 206 -2.22 -13.23 5.16
C VAL A 206 -3.35 -12.30 5.57
N LYS A 207 -4.24 -12.78 6.43
CA LYS A 207 -5.35 -12.00 6.94
C LYS A 207 -4.84 -10.87 7.85
N GLY A 208 -5.56 -9.78 7.86
CA GLY A 208 -5.33 -8.67 8.77
C GLY A 208 -6.62 -7.96 9.08
N GLN A 209 -6.75 -7.60 10.35
CA GLN A 209 -7.90 -6.88 10.87
C GLN A 209 -7.48 -5.45 11.22
N GLY A 210 -8.40 -4.52 11.09
CA GLY A 210 -8.23 -3.11 11.45
C GLY A 210 -9.56 -2.48 11.86
N ALA A 211 -9.48 -1.34 12.50
CA ALA A 211 -10.65 -0.58 12.94
C ALA A 211 -10.57 0.87 12.51
N VAL A 212 -11.72 1.54 12.47
CA VAL A 212 -11.84 2.98 12.27
C VAL A 212 -12.49 3.58 13.51
N LEU A 213 -11.88 4.65 14.00
CA LEU A 213 -12.40 5.45 15.11
C LEU A 213 -12.98 6.77 14.59
N ASP A 214 -14.04 7.25 15.23
CA ASP A 214 -14.54 8.61 15.04
C ASP A 214 -13.68 9.57 15.86
N PHE A 215 -12.69 10.15 15.19
CA PHE A 215 -11.80 11.14 15.80
C PHE A 215 -11.15 11.99 14.69
N THR A 216 -11.30 13.29 14.77
CA THR A 216 -10.75 14.23 13.79
C THR A 216 -9.41 14.76 14.29
N ALA A 217 -8.36 14.42 13.56
CA ALA A 217 -7.02 14.98 13.75
C ALA A 217 -6.81 16.25 12.92
N ALA A 218 -5.75 17.01 13.22
CA ALA A 218 -5.33 18.12 12.37
C ALA A 218 -5.05 17.64 10.93
N PRO A 219 -5.33 18.44 9.89
CA PRO A 219 -5.21 18.03 8.49
C PRO A 219 -3.80 17.55 8.09
N ASP A 220 -2.78 18.09 8.73
CA ASP A 220 -1.37 17.79 8.52
C ASP A 220 -0.77 16.81 9.54
N ALA A 221 -1.61 16.27 10.43
CA ALA A 221 -1.16 15.32 11.45
C ALA A 221 -0.41 14.15 10.82
N PRO A 222 0.83 13.86 11.28
CA PRO A 222 1.58 12.71 10.80
C PRO A 222 0.94 11.40 11.27
N GLN A 223 1.12 10.34 10.48
CA GLN A 223 0.76 9.02 10.96
C GLN A 223 1.64 8.59 12.13
N LEU A 224 1.14 7.68 12.96
CA LEU A 224 1.90 7.15 14.09
C LEU A 224 2.21 5.67 13.86
N PHE A 225 3.38 5.25 14.34
CA PHE A 225 3.72 3.84 14.42
C PHE A 225 4.23 3.55 15.84
N ALA A 226 3.36 3.00 16.66
CA ALA A 226 3.65 2.70 18.06
C ALA A 226 3.17 1.28 18.38
N ASP A 227 3.90 0.56 19.22
CA ASP A 227 3.61 -0.83 19.62
C ASP A 227 3.32 -1.77 18.42
N ALA A 228 4.10 -1.64 17.34
CA ALA A 228 3.94 -2.34 16.07
C ALA A 228 2.58 -2.09 15.35
N LEU A 229 1.84 -1.07 15.73
CA LEU A 229 0.58 -0.65 15.12
C LEU A 229 0.72 0.65 14.35
N HIS A 230 0.03 0.74 13.24
CA HIS A 230 -0.21 1.98 12.54
C HIS A 230 -1.48 2.67 13.04
N ILE A 231 -1.40 3.97 13.28
CA ILE A 231 -2.52 4.85 13.62
C ILE A 231 -2.51 5.95 12.55
N ILE A 232 -3.54 5.96 11.71
CA ILE A 232 -3.55 6.76 10.48
C ILE A 232 -4.68 7.80 10.55
N PRO A 233 -4.35 9.09 10.63
CA PRO A 233 -5.37 10.14 10.52
C PRO A 233 -5.82 10.27 9.06
N HIS A 234 -7.10 10.05 8.78
CA HIS A 234 -7.66 10.15 7.44
C HIS A 234 -8.18 11.56 7.14
N ALA A 235 -8.17 11.92 5.86
CA ALA A 235 -8.64 13.23 5.40
C ALA A 235 -10.15 13.46 5.61
N ASN A 236 -10.92 12.40 5.84
CA ASN A 236 -12.36 12.44 6.11
C ASN A 236 -12.73 12.61 7.59
N GLY A 237 -11.77 12.88 8.48
CA GLY A 237 -12.01 13.10 9.90
C GLY A 237 -12.11 11.81 10.73
N THR A 238 -11.54 10.71 10.26
CA THR A 238 -11.48 9.45 11.01
C THR A 238 -10.04 9.02 11.28
N ILE A 239 -9.86 8.10 12.23
CA ILE A 239 -8.57 7.44 12.50
C ILE A 239 -8.67 5.96 12.19
N ALA A 240 -7.79 5.44 11.36
CA ALA A 240 -7.67 4.00 11.16
C ALA A 240 -6.58 3.40 12.04
N LEU A 241 -6.86 2.24 12.63
CA LEU A 241 -5.95 1.46 13.46
C LEU A 241 -5.66 0.11 12.79
N GLY A 242 -4.44 -0.35 12.89
CA GLY A 242 -4.13 -1.69 12.41
C GLY A 242 -2.65 -2.06 12.46
N SER A 243 -2.39 -3.31 12.34
CA SER A 243 -3.32 -4.41 12.04
C SER A 243 -2.79 -5.72 12.61
N THR A 244 -3.68 -6.71 12.70
CA THR A 244 -3.27 -8.10 12.92
C THR A 244 -2.47 -8.65 11.73
N SER A 245 -1.92 -9.84 11.87
CA SER A 245 -1.16 -10.52 10.81
C SER A 245 -1.27 -12.03 11.00
N GLU A 246 -2.30 -12.62 10.42
CA GLU A 246 -2.74 -13.99 10.64
C GLU A 246 -2.41 -14.84 9.40
N ARG A 247 -1.65 -15.92 9.60
CA ARG A 247 -1.29 -16.86 8.52
C ARG A 247 -2.32 -17.97 8.35
N GLU A 248 -2.99 -18.29 9.44
CA GLU A 248 -4.06 -19.29 9.51
C GLU A 248 -5.34 -18.57 9.90
N PHE A 249 -6.41 -18.82 9.19
CA PHE A 249 -7.72 -18.22 9.41
C PHE A 249 -8.79 -19.04 8.69
N ASP A 250 -9.95 -19.19 9.32
CA ASP A 250 -11.08 -19.90 8.72
C ASP A 250 -11.91 -18.97 7.83
N ASP A 251 -12.22 -17.76 8.33
CA ASP A 251 -12.98 -16.76 7.58
C ASP A 251 -12.08 -15.55 7.22
N PRO A 252 -11.91 -15.26 5.92
CA PRO A 252 -11.07 -14.16 5.47
C PRO A 252 -11.61 -12.75 5.79
N TYR A 253 -12.90 -12.62 6.12
CA TYR A 253 -13.59 -11.32 6.21
C TYR A 253 -14.18 -11.01 7.58
N SER A 254 -14.25 -11.97 8.52
CA SER A 254 -14.71 -11.74 9.89
C SER A 254 -13.63 -11.12 10.77
N THR A 255 -14.04 -10.32 11.76
CA THR A 255 -13.19 -9.82 12.82
C THR A 255 -13.43 -10.60 14.11
N ASP A 256 -12.44 -10.66 15.00
CA ASP A 256 -12.46 -11.39 16.25
C ASP A 256 -11.78 -10.59 17.39
N THR A 257 -11.54 -11.24 18.54
CA THR A 257 -10.92 -10.63 19.72
C THR A 257 -9.49 -10.13 19.50
N GLN A 258 -8.77 -10.61 18.48
CA GLN A 258 -7.45 -10.07 18.12
C GLN A 258 -7.56 -8.59 17.71
N LEU A 259 -8.68 -8.18 17.11
CA LEU A 259 -8.91 -6.77 16.81
C LEU A 259 -9.18 -5.94 18.06
N ASP A 260 -9.83 -6.50 19.08
CA ASP A 260 -10.01 -5.81 20.36
C ASP A 260 -8.67 -5.50 21.00
N ASP A 261 -7.73 -6.46 21.00
CA ASP A 261 -6.35 -6.25 21.48
C ASP A 261 -5.62 -5.13 20.70
N VAL A 262 -5.80 -5.07 19.38
CA VAL A 262 -5.24 -4.00 18.54
C VAL A 262 -5.79 -2.63 18.95
N ILE A 263 -7.09 -2.52 19.18
CA ILE A 263 -7.75 -1.28 19.58
C ILE A 263 -7.25 -0.82 20.95
N GLU A 264 -7.24 -1.71 21.93
CA GLU A 264 -6.78 -1.40 23.31
C GLU A 264 -5.30 -0.98 23.34
N ARG A 265 -4.45 -1.67 22.60
CA ARG A 265 -3.03 -1.33 22.50
C ARG A 265 -2.84 0.04 21.82
N ALA A 266 -3.59 0.34 20.77
CA ALA A 266 -3.52 1.64 20.10
C ALA A 266 -3.95 2.78 21.04
N LYS A 267 -5.04 2.62 21.77
CA LYS A 267 -5.52 3.58 22.78
C LYS A 267 -4.53 3.74 23.93
N THR A 268 -3.90 2.66 24.37
CA THR A 268 -2.84 2.69 25.39
C THR A 268 -1.61 3.46 24.95
N ALA A 269 -1.15 3.21 23.70
CA ALA A 269 0.02 3.88 23.11
C ALA A 269 -0.26 5.35 22.77
N PHE A 270 -1.54 5.69 22.50
CA PHE A 270 -1.95 7.02 22.08
C PHE A 270 -3.25 7.46 22.78
N PRO A 271 -3.14 7.97 24.03
CA PRO A 271 -4.28 8.19 24.94
C PRO A 271 -5.34 9.17 24.47
N ILE A 272 -5.03 10.10 23.59
CA ILE A 272 -6.03 11.03 23.03
C ILE A 272 -7.20 10.28 22.35
N LEU A 273 -6.98 9.02 21.96
CA LEU A 273 -8.01 8.17 21.36
C LEU A 273 -8.82 7.36 22.38
N GLN A 274 -8.57 7.53 23.71
CA GLN A 274 -9.17 6.67 24.73
C GLN A 274 -10.69 6.59 24.60
N ASP A 275 -11.35 7.73 24.45
CA ASP A 275 -12.80 7.83 24.39
C ASP A 275 -13.37 7.83 22.94
N ALA A 276 -12.48 7.72 21.93
CA ALA A 276 -12.92 7.69 20.55
C ALA A 276 -13.72 6.42 20.24
N PRO A 277 -14.97 6.52 19.75
CA PRO A 277 -15.79 5.35 19.46
C PRO A 277 -15.28 4.62 18.20
N VAL A 278 -15.37 3.29 18.24
CA VAL A 278 -15.13 2.44 17.07
C VAL A 278 -16.36 2.49 16.16
N ILE A 279 -16.22 3.01 14.96
CA ILE A 279 -17.32 3.15 13.99
C ILE A 279 -17.27 2.10 12.88
N GLU A 280 -16.13 1.44 12.69
CA GLU A 280 -15.99 0.36 11.71
C GLU A 280 -14.96 -0.67 12.18
N ARG A 281 -15.24 -1.95 11.89
CA ARG A 281 -14.31 -3.09 12.04
C ARG A 281 -14.18 -3.74 10.66
N TRP A 282 -12.96 -4.05 10.27
CA TRP A 282 -12.65 -4.59 8.95
C TRP A 282 -11.65 -5.75 9.04
N ALA A 283 -11.84 -6.74 8.19
CA ALA A 283 -10.86 -7.79 7.92
C ALA A 283 -10.71 -8.05 6.42
N GLY A 284 -9.52 -8.50 6.02
CA GLY A 284 -9.27 -8.89 4.65
C GLY A 284 -7.89 -9.54 4.48
N VAL A 285 -7.70 -10.21 3.35
CA VAL A 285 -6.52 -11.04 3.10
C VAL A 285 -5.56 -10.36 2.13
N ARG A 286 -4.34 -10.16 2.58
CA ARG A 286 -3.27 -9.53 1.81
C ARG A 286 -2.50 -10.57 1.02
N PRO A 287 -2.27 -10.38 -0.30
CA PRO A 287 -1.43 -11.24 -1.11
C PRO A 287 0.04 -11.10 -0.70
N ARG A 288 0.70 -12.18 -0.33
CA ARG A 288 2.11 -12.19 0.03
C ARG A 288 2.87 -13.17 -0.84
N ALA A 289 3.70 -12.66 -1.76
CA ALA A 289 4.60 -13.48 -2.56
C ALA A 289 5.68 -14.16 -1.68
N LYS A 290 6.15 -15.35 -2.07
CA LYS A 290 7.17 -16.13 -1.35
C LYS A 290 8.48 -15.34 -1.20
N SER A 291 8.88 -14.56 -2.20
CA SER A 291 10.04 -13.66 -2.18
C SER A 291 9.94 -12.52 -1.17
N ARG A 292 8.75 -12.23 -0.61
CA ARG A 292 8.44 -11.08 0.23
C ARG A 292 8.62 -9.71 -0.47
N ALA A 293 8.77 -9.71 -1.78
CA ALA A 293 8.66 -8.54 -2.64
C ALA A 293 7.39 -8.67 -3.49
N PRO A 294 6.85 -7.58 -4.06
CA PRO A 294 5.82 -7.69 -5.09
C PRO A 294 6.31 -8.59 -6.24
N MET A 295 5.40 -9.39 -6.80
CA MET A 295 5.65 -10.24 -7.96
C MET A 295 5.12 -9.49 -9.19
N ILE A 296 6.02 -9.00 -10.05
CA ILE A 296 5.65 -8.24 -11.24
C ILE A 296 6.50 -8.65 -12.45
N GLY A 297 5.93 -8.58 -13.65
CA GLY A 297 6.65 -8.89 -14.89
C GLY A 297 5.88 -9.82 -15.80
N HIS A 298 6.60 -10.60 -16.60
CA HIS A 298 6.00 -11.61 -17.48
C HIS A 298 5.33 -12.72 -16.65
N HIS A 299 4.17 -13.18 -17.13
CA HIS A 299 3.46 -14.27 -16.46
C HIS A 299 4.25 -15.58 -16.61
N PRO A 300 4.54 -16.33 -15.50
CA PRO A 300 5.46 -17.47 -15.57
C PRO A 300 4.95 -18.64 -16.42
N LEU A 301 3.62 -18.77 -16.60
CA LEU A 301 3.00 -19.87 -17.36
C LEU A 301 2.42 -19.43 -18.70
N ARG A 302 2.12 -18.13 -18.90
CA ARG A 302 1.39 -17.65 -20.08
C ARG A 302 2.24 -16.69 -20.88
N LYS A 303 2.77 -17.18 -22.02
CA LYS A 303 3.57 -16.36 -22.94
C LYS A 303 2.75 -15.15 -23.44
N GLY A 304 3.33 -13.98 -23.36
CA GLY A 304 2.70 -12.72 -23.79
C GLY A 304 1.72 -12.12 -22.79
N ALA A 305 1.51 -12.77 -21.63
CA ALA A 305 0.77 -12.22 -20.51
C ALA A 305 1.70 -11.68 -19.42
N PHE A 306 1.14 -10.88 -18.51
CA PHE A 306 1.87 -10.24 -17.42
C PHE A 306 1.17 -10.52 -16.08
N ILE A 307 1.92 -10.33 -14.97
CA ILE A 307 1.42 -10.45 -13.60
C ILE A 307 1.87 -9.25 -12.76
N ALA A 308 0.99 -8.78 -11.85
CA ALA A 308 1.31 -7.79 -10.83
C ALA A 308 0.56 -8.13 -9.54
N ASN A 309 1.26 -8.77 -8.60
CA ASN A 309 0.65 -9.31 -7.38
C ASN A 309 1.61 -9.21 -6.16
N GLY A 310 1.21 -9.74 -5.00
CA GLY A 310 2.11 -9.89 -3.86
C GLY A 310 2.44 -8.61 -3.10
N GLY A 311 1.65 -7.53 -3.22
CA GLY A 311 1.91 -6.24 -2.60
C GLY A 311 1.88 -6.22 -1.07
N PHE A 312 1.30 -7.23 -0.43
CA PHE A 312 1.22 -7.44 1.01
C PHE A 312 0.84 -6.16 1.79
N LYS A 313 1.72 -5.71 2.72
CA LYS A 313 1.50 -4.51 3.56
C LYS A 313 1.97 -3.20 2.89
N ILE A 314 2.62 -3.27 1.73
CA ILE A 314 3.26 -2.10 1.09
C ILE A 314 2.65 -1.77 -0.28
N GLY A 315 1.54 -2.41 -0.66
CA GLY A 315 0.95 -2.30 -2.00
C GLY A 315 0.68 -0.85 -2.42
N PHE A 316 0.02 -0.05 -1.60
CA PHE A 316 -0.26 1.36 -1.91
C PHE A 316 1.02 2.21 -2.04
N GLY A 317 2.01 1.99 -1.16
CA GLY A 317 3.29 2.69 -1.23
C GLY A 317 4.15 2.30 -2.43
N MET A 318 3.93 1.13 -3.03
CA MET A 318 4.67 0.63 -4.20
C MET A 318 3.94 0.89 -5.53
N ALA A 319 2.65 1.16 -5.48
CA ALA A 319 1.78 1.22 -6.65
C ALA A 319 2.22 2.26 -7.71
N PRO A 320 2.65 3.49 -7.37
CA PRO A 320 3.11 4.44 -8.37
C PRO A 320 4.27 3.93 -9.25
N LYS A 321 5.30 3.37 -8.62
CA LYS A 321 6.48 2.87 -9.34
C LYS A 321 6.20 1.55 -10.06
N ILE A 322 5.41 0.66 -9.45
CA ILE A 322 4.94 -0.57 -10.13
C ILE A 322 4.16 -0.21 -11.38
N ALA A 323 3.25 0.76 -11.31
CA ALA A 323 2.48 1.18 -12.46
C ALA A 323 3.35 1.76 -13.57
N GLU A 324 4.40 2.52 -13.22
CA GLU A 324 5.36 3.04 -14.19
C GLU A 324 6.11 1.92 -14.91
N VAL A 325 6.79 1.04 -14.15
CA VAL A 325 7.65 -0.01 -14.78
C VAL A 325 6.84 -1.07 -15.51
N MET A 326 5.62 -1.37 -15.06
CA MET A 326 4.74 -2.29 -15.77
C MET A 326 4.18 -1.66 -17.05
N ALA A 327 3.84 -0.38 -17.06
CA ALA A 327 3.44 0.31 -18.30
C ALA A 327 4.60 0.41 -19.30
N ASP A 328 5.84 0.66 -18.83
CA ASP A 328 7.04 0.62 -19.68
C ASP A 328 7.20 -0.76 -20.33
N LEU A 329 7.08 -1.82 -19.55
CA LEU A 329 7.22 -3.19 -20.04
C LEU A 329 6.11 -3.57 -21.03
N ILE A 330 4.85 -3.27 -20.70
CA ILE A 330 3.68 -3.67 -21.48
C ILE A 330 3.58 -2.89 -22.78
N LEU A 331 3.80 -1.57 -22.75
CA LEU A 331 3.57 -0.70 -23.90
C LEU A 331 4.79 -0.54 -24.79
N GLU A 332 5.99 -0.61 -24.21
CA GLU A 332 7.23 -0.24 -24.89
C GLU A 332 8.27 -1.39 -24.93
N GLY A 333 7.99 -2.52 -24.26
CA GLY A 333 8.93 -3.64 -24.11
C GLY A 333 10.16 -3.29 -23.26
N ARG A 334 10.12 -2.15 -22.55
CA ARG A 334 11.24 -1.65 -21.74
C ARG A 334 11.19 -2.25 -20.33
N ASP A 335 12.01 -3.25 -20.09
CA ASP A 335 12.06 -3.95 -18.81
C ASP A 335 13.04 -3.28 -17.84
N ARG A 336 12.47 -2.66 -16.77
CA ARG A 336 13.20 -2.03 -15.66
C ARG A 336 12.86 -2.66 -14.31
N ILE A 337 12.33 -3.89 -14.33
CA ILE A 337 11.92 -4.59 -13.11
C ILE A 337 13.15 -5.17 -12.42
N PRO A 338 13.38 -4.86 -11.12
CA PRO A 338 14.45 -5.47 -10.36
C PRO A 338 14.32 -6.99 -10.27
N GLU A 339 15.43 -7.72 -10.27
CA GLU A 339 15.42 -9.19 -10.26
C GLU A 339 14.59 -9.78 -9.11
N GLY A 340 14.69 -9.21 -7.91
CA GLY A 340 13.94 -9.66 -6.74
C GLY A 340 12.42 -9.48 -6.79
N PHE A 341 11.90 -8.79 -7.82
CA PHE A 341 10.46 -8.59 -8.05
C PHE A 341 9.89 -9.49 -9.15
N ARG A 342 10.75 -10.14 -9.90
CA ARG A 342 10.31 -11.04 -10.98
C ARG A 342 9.63 -12.27 -10.41
N PRO A 343 8.68 -12.89 -11.13
CA PRO A 343 8.03 -14.13 -10.69
C PRO A 343 9.01 -15.21 -10.26
N GLU A 344 10.13 -15.35 -10.96
CA GLU A 344 11.18 -16.35 -10.70
C GLU A 344 11.80 -16.24 -9.29
N ALA A 345 11.80 -15.05 -8.70
CA ALA A 345 12.26 -14.84 -7.33
C ALA A 345 11.36 -15.52 -6.28
N SER A 346 10.11 -15.84 -6.63
CA SER A 346 9.17 -16.58 -5.79
C SER A 346 9.13 -18.07 -6.10
N LEU A 347 9.88 -18.54 -7.09
CA LEU A 347 9.97 -19.94 -7.52
C LEU A 347 11.22 -20.64 -7.01
N ARG A 348 12.13 -19.93 -6.37
CA ARG A 348 13.38 -20.44 -5.78
C ARG A 348 13.20 -20.94 -4.35
#